data_56478a0b9303b320feb50fc709c4247f
#
_entry.id   56478a0b9303b320feb50fc709c4247f
#
_cell.length_a   1.000
_cell.length_b   1.000
_cell.length_c   1.000
_cell.angle_alpha   90.00
_cell.angle_beta   90.00
_cell.angle_gamma   90.00
#
_symmetry.space_group_name_H-M   'P 1'
#
loop_
_entity.id
_entity.type
_entity.pdbx_description
1 polymer ?
#
loop_
_entity_poly.entity_id
_entity_poly.type
_entity_poly.pdbx_seq_one_letter_code
_entity_poly.pdbx_strand_id
1 'polypeptide(L)'
;MGEEIEVLIVEDDIRIADIHRRFTEKVEGFKVIGTATTGEQAKEWLDLVKPQLVLLDVYLPDMQGTELVTYIRHNLHDTDIIMITAASETDVVRHALRGGVTDYIVKPLMFDRFKTSLESYQKKIVQLKKNNQLSTEQIEHLWSQRGVKGNEIEYAPKGIDPLTLAKIKKHMLTVNEEGITAEVLSTMVGVSRSTARRYLEYLISGKKVHAELTYGSVGRPERRYFLVSS
;
A
#
# COMPACT_ATOMS: atom_id res chain seq x y z
N MET A 1 -18.66 -2.51 -23.48
CA MET A 1 -17.28 -2.27 -23.07
C MET A 1 -17.33 -1.04 -22.18
N GLY A 2 -16.84 -1.10 -20.96
CA GLY A 2 -16.76 0.06 -20.06
C GLY A 2 -15.73 1.04 -20.62
N GLU A 3 -15.92 2.32 -20.34
CA GLU A 3 -14.98 3.38 -20.67
C GLU A 3 -13.65 3.13 -19.93
N GLU A 4 -12.53 3.08 -20.64
CA GLU A 4 -11.21 2.91 -20.05
C GLU A 4 -10.83 4.16 -19.25
N ILE A 5 -10.18 3.95 -18.11
CA ILE A 5 -9.66 5.04 -17.27
C ILE A 5 -8.36 5.54 -17.89
N GLU A 6 -8.36 6.80 -18.30
CA GLU A 6 -7.20 7.46 -18.91
C GLU A 6 -6.18 7.87 -17.84
N VAL A 7 -4.95 7.42 -18.02
CA VAL A 7 -3.86 7.58 -17.05
C VAL A 7 -2.71 8.40 -17.64
N LEU A 8 -2.31 9.45 -16.94
CA LEU A 8 -1.06 10.17 -17.19
C LEU A 8 -0.01 9.68 -16.18
N ILE A 9 1.19 9.34 -16.65
CA ILE A 9 2.33 8.99 -15.81
C ILE A 9 3.27 10.19 -15.72
N VAL A 10 3.66 10.57 -14.49
CA VAL A 10 4.61 11.66 -14.22
C VAL A 10 5.76 11.08 -13.40
N GLU A 11 6.89 10.84 -14.07
CA GLU A 11 8.07 10.16 -13.52
C GLU A 11 9.30 10.62 -14.29
N ASP A 12 10.34 11.08 -13.61
CA ASP A 12 11.54 11.64 -14.23
C ASP A 12 12.44 10.58 -14.89
N ASP A 13 12.51 9.37 -14.33
CA ASP A 13 13.24 8.25 -14.96
C ASP A 13 12.35 7.53 -15.99
N ILE A 14 12.68 7.70 -17.27
CA ILE A 14 11.95 7.08 -18.40
C ILE A 14 11.86 5.56 -18.26
N ARG A 15 12.84 4.90 -17.68
CA ARG A 15 12.82 3.43 -17.49
C ARG A 15 11.81 3.02 -16.43
N ILE A 16 11.68 3.82 -15.37
CA ILE A 16 10.68 3.61 -14.31
C ILE A 16 9.29 3.95 -14.86
N ALA A 17 9.16 5.04 -15.63
CA ALA A 17 7.93 5.40 -16.32
C ALA A 17 7.44 4.28 -17.25
N ASP A 18 8.34 3.61 -17.99
CA ASP A 18 8.00 2.46 -18.84
C ASP A 18 7.53 1.24 -18.01
N ILE A 19 8.12 1.01 -16.84
CA ILE A 19 7.62 -0.01 -15.90
C ILE A 19 6.21 0.32 -15.42
N HIS A 20 5.96 1.58 -15.02
CA HIS A 20 4.62 2.04 -14.62
C HIS A 20 3.61 1.88 -15.74
N ARG A 21 3.99 2.22 -16.99
CA ARG A 21 3.16 2.01 -18.17
C ARG A 21 2.78 0.55 -18.35
N ARG A 22 3.77 -0.34 -18.39
CA ARG A 22 3.55 -1.79 -18.57
C ARG A 22 2.72 -2.40 -17.44
N PHE A 23 2.87 -1.90 -16.22
CA PHE A 23 2.07 -2.35 -15.08
C PHE A 23 0.63 -1.87 -15.21
N THR A 24 0.41 -0.61 -15.61
CA THR A 24 -0.92 -0.03 -15.84
C THR A 24 -1.67 -0.79 -16.95
N GLU A 25 -1.02 -1.02 -18.09
CA GLU A 25 -1.63 -1.69 -19.24
C GLU A 25 -1.93 -3.18 -19.01
N LYS A 26 -1.34 -3.80 -17.98
CA LYS A 26 -1.68 -5.16 -17.52
C LYS A 26 -2.94 -5.22 -16.65
N VAL A 27 -3.42 -4.09 -16.18
CA VAL A 27 -4.66 -4.01 -15.38
C VAL A 27 -5.81 -3.62 -16.30
N GLU A 28 -6.79 -4.50 -16.43
CA GLU A 28 -7.94 -4.29 -17.32
C GLU A 28 -8.71 -3.00 -16.97
N GLY A 29 -9.08 -2.22 -17.98
CA GLY A 29 -9.85 -0.99 -17.85
C GLY A 29 -9.01 0.26 -17.63
N PHE A 30 -7.70 0.21 -17.82
CA PHE A 30 -6.80 1.36 -17.77
C PHE A 30 -6.05 1.54 -19.08
N LYS A 31 -5.87 2.79 -19.50
CA LYS A 31 -5.13 3.18 -20.70
C LYS A 31 -4.17 4.32 -20.39
N VAL A 32 -2.88 4.12 -20.63
CA VAL A 32 -1.91 5.21 -20.52
C VAL A 32 -1.99 6.11 -21.74
N ILE A 33 -2.34 7.39 -21.51
CA ILE A 33 -2.49 8.39 -22.56
C ILE A 33 -1.24 9.24 -22.78
N GLY A 34 -0.34 9.29 -21.77
CA GLY A 34 0.88 10.07 -21.87
C GLY A 34 1.85 9.76 -20.74
N THR A 35 3.07 10.27 -20.90
CA THR A 35 4.12 10.25 -19.91
C THR A 35 4.80 11.61 -19.91
N ALA A 36 4.97 12.21 -18.74
CA ALA A 36 5.70 13.43 -18.52
C ALA A 36 6.93 13.15 -17.62
N THR A 37 8.07 13.74 -17.94
CA THR A 37 9.31 13.58 -17.17
C THR A 37 9.63 14.82 -16.32
N THR A 38 8.84 15.86 -16.43
CA THR A 38 8.93 17.10 -15.64
C THR A 38 7.54 17.55 -15.21
N GLY A 39 7.49 18.39 -14.17
CA GLY A 39 6.23 18.96 -13.71
C GLY A 39 5.60 19.90 -14.74
N GLU A 40 6.41 20.69 -15.46
CA GLU A 40 5.90 21.57 -16.54
C GLU A 40 5.29 20.76 -17.68
N GLN A 41 5.95 19.69 -18.14
CA GLN A 41 5.35 18.78 -19.13
C GLN A 41 4.03 18.16 -18.62
N ALA A 42 3.99 17.83 -17.33
CA ALA A 42 2.78 17.28 -16.73
C ALA A 42 1.63 18.30 -16.76
N LYS A 43 1.88 19.59 -16.48
CA LYS A 43 0.87 20.64 -16.57
C LYS A 43 0.35 20.79 -18.01
N GLU A 44 1.23 20.79 -19.02
CA GLU A 44 0.82 20.81 -20.43
C GLU A 44 -0.12 19.65 -20.79
N TRP A 45 0.23 18.42 -20.36
CA TRP A 45 -0.64 17.26 -20.56
C TRP A 45 -1.99 17.41 -19.85
N LEU A 46 -1.97 17.86 -18.59
CA LEU A 46 -3.16 18.04 -17.76
C LEU A 46 -4.13 19.05 -18.37
N ASP A 47 -3.63 20.15 -18.92
CA ASP A 47 -4.45 21.19 -19.55
C ASP A 47 -5.06 20.72 -20.88
N LEU A 48 -4.33 19.90 -21.64
CA LEU A 48 -4.77 19.42 -22.97
C LEU A 48 -5.75 18.25 -22.86
N VAL A 49 -5.51 17.26 -22.01
CA VAL A 49 -6.19 15.97 -22.08
C VAL A 49 -7.09 15.68 -20.87
N LYS A 50 -6.85 16.33 -19.73
CA LYS A 50 -7.61 16.16 -18.48
C LYS A 50 -7.80 14.68 -18.10
N PRO A 51 -6.72 13.95 -17.81
CA PRO A 51 -6.78 12.53 -17.48
C PRO A 51 -7.62 12.27 -16.22
N GLN A 52 -8.26 11.11 -16.13
CA GLN A 52 -9.00 10.72 -14.92
C GLN A 52 -8.08 10.34 -13.77
N LEU A 53 -6.88 9.85 -14.06
CA LEU A 53 -5.90 9.43 -13.06
C LEU A 53 -4.50 9.89 -13.42
N VAL A 54 -3.77 10.40 -12.43
CA VAL A 54 -2.33 10.70 -12.51
C VAL A 54 -1.57 9.75 -11.61
N LEU A 55 -0.57 9.05 -12.15
CA LEU A 55 0.45 8.34 -11.38
C LEU A 55 1.64 9.29 -11.25
N LEU A 56 1.97 9.71 -10.04
CA LEU A 56 2.85 10.84 -9.77
C LEU A 56 4.01 10.48 -8.85
N ASP A 57 5.25 10.73 -9.30
CA ASP A 57 6.38 10.79 -8.37
C ASP A 57 6.45 12.15 -7.66
N VAL A 58 7.00 12.13 -6.46
CA VAL A 58 7.28 13.34 -5.67
C VAL A 58 8.48 14.10 -6.21
N TYR A 59 9.53 13.40 -6.60
CA TYR A 59 10.79 14.02 -7.00
C TYR A 59 10.84 14.21 -8.52
N LEU A 60 10.53 15.41 -8.96
CA LEU A 60 10.69 15.83 -10.35
C LEU A 60 11.87 16.80 -10.47
N PRO A 61 12.51 16.91 -11.63
CA PRO A 61 13.73 17.72 -11.79
C PRO A 61 13.49 19.23 -11.65
N ASP A 62 12.27 19.69 -11.87
CA ASP A 62 11.89 21.11 -11.93
C ASP A 62 10.98 21.56 -10.78
N MET A 63 10.30 20.64 -10.10
CA MET A 63 9.43 20.94 -8.97
C MET A 63 9.21 19.72 -8.08
N GLN A 64 8.58 19.89 -6.93
CA GLN A 64 8.07 18.76 -6.15
C GLN A 64 6.69 18.32 -6.66
N GLY A 65 6.44 17.00 -6.71
CA GLY A 65 5.13 16.45 -7.07
C GLY A 65 4.00 16.94 -6.17
N THR A 66 4.28 17.36 -4.93
CA THR A 66 3.31 18.00 -4.03
C THR A 66 2.80 19.36 -4.57
N GLU A 67 3.62 20.08 -5.32
CA GLU A 67 3.19 21.31 -6.01
C GLU A 67 2.24 20.97 -7.16
N LEU A 68 2.52 19.88 -7.89
CA LEU A 68 1.63 19.40 -8.94
C LEU A 68 0.29 18.89 -8.37
N VAL A 69 0.29 18.26 -7.18
CA VAL A 69 -0.97 17.94 -6.46
C VAL A 69 -1.79 19.19 -6.23
N THR A 70 -1.15 20.26 -5.74
CA THR A 70 -1.81 21.55 -5.51
C THR A 70 -2.37 22.14 -6.82
N TYR A 71 -1.58 22.12 -7.89
CA TYR A 71 -2.02 22.57 -9.23
C TYR A 71 -3.25 21.80 -9.70
N ILE A 72 -3.23 20.45 -9.63
CA ILE A 72 -4.36 19.61 -10.06
C ILE A 72 -5.63 19.95 -9.26
N ARG A 73 -5.51 20.12 -7.95
CA ARG A 73 -6.68 20.45 -7.09
C ARG A 73 -7.28 21.82 -7.38
N HIS A 74 -6.50 22.79 -7.85
CA HIS A 74 -7.00 24.10 -8.22
C HIS A 74 -7.65 24.13 -9.59
N ASN A 75 -7.12 23.37 -10.55
CA ASN A 75 -7.49 23.51 -11.94
C ASN A 75 -8.33 22.33 -12.49
N LEU A 76 -8.21 21.13 -11.86
CA LEU A 76 -8.75 19.86 -12.38
C LEU A 76 -9.44 19.07 -11.28
N HIS A 77 -10.71 19.36 -11.02
CA HIS A 77 -11.46 18.75 -9.92
C HIS A 77 -11.73 17.25 -10.10
N ASP A 78 -11.81 16.79 -11.34
CA ASP A 78 -12.17 15.41 -11.70
C ASP A 78 -10.97 14.49 -11.95
N THR A 79 -9.74 15.00 -11.76
CA THR A 79 -8.50 14.21 -11.89
C THR A 79 -8.07 13.67 -10.55
N ASP A 80 -8.02 12.36 -10.41
CA ASP A 80 -7.52 11.68 -9.23
C ASP A 80 -6.00 11.46 -9.30
N ILE A 81 -5.37 11.28 -8.14
CA ILE A 81 -3.92 11.15 -8.03
C ILE A 81 -3.57 9.93 -7.19
N ILE A 82 -2.68 9.07 -7.70
CA ILE A 82 -1.97 8.05 -6.95
C ILE A 82 -0.49 8.44 -6.94
N MET A 83 0.09 8.61 -5.77
CA MET A 83 1.53 8.89 -5.65
C MET A 83 2.33 7.60 -5.59
N ILE A 84 3.43 7.53 -6.36
CA ILE A 84 4.35 6.39 -6.41
C ILE A 84 5.76 6.94 -6.24
N THR A 85 6.32 6.86 -5.04
CA THR A 85 7.54 7.59 -4.72
C THR A 85 8.40 6.91 -3.67
N ALA A 86 9.68 7.23 -3.64
CA ALA A 86 10.58 6.87 -2.54
C ALA A 86 10.42 7.77 -1.31
N ALA A 87 9.68 8.88 -1.41
CA ALA A 87 9.48 9.81 -0.32
C ALA A 87 8.74 9.16 0.85
N SER A 88 9.29 9.31 2.03
CA SER A 88 8.71 8.84 3.30
C SER A 88 8.67 9.93 4.37
N GLU A 89 9.06 11.15 4.01
CA GLU A 89 9.06 12.30 4.90
C GLU A 89 7.64 12.66 5.30
N THR A 90 7.46 12.86 6.61
CA THR A 90 6.14 13.13 7.20
C THR A 90 5.44 14.32 6.55
N ASP A 91 6.17 15.36 6.15
CA ASP A 91 5.59 16.55 5.55
C ASP A 91 5.05 16.29 4.14
N VAL A 92 5.77 15.50 3.34
CA VAL A 92 5.31 15.07 2.00
C VAL A 92 4.04 14.22 2.12
N VAL A 93 4.04 13.23 3.02
CA VAL A 93 2.87 12.36 3.26
C VAL A 93 1.69 13.18 3.76
N ARG A 94 1.91 14.12 4.68
CA ARG A 94 0.87 15.02 5.20
C ARG A 94 0.28 15.90 4.08
N HIS A 95 1.13 16.42 3.20
CA HIS A 95 0.68 17.23 2.06
C HIS A 95 -0.17 16.40 1.09
N ALA A 96 0.27 15.19 0.76
CA ALA A 96 -0.47 14.26 -0.09
C ALA A 96 -1.86 13.94 0.50
N LEU A 97 -1.93 13.62 1.80
CA LEU A 97 -3.20 13.35 2.50
C LEU A 97 -4.15 14.55 2.46
N ARG A 98 -3.66 15.76 2.75
CA ARG A 98 -4.46 16.99 2.71
C ARG A 98 -4.85 17.38 1.29
N GLY A 99 -4.00 17.07 0.30
CA GLY A 99 -4.26 17.26 -1.12
C GLY A 99 -5.27 16.26 -1.71
N GLY A 100 -5.82 15.35 -0.88
CA GLY A 100 -6.83 14.39 -1.34
C GLY A 100 -6.29 13.36 -2.34
N VAL A 101 -5.02 12.98 -2.22
CA VAL A 101 -4.42 11.90 -2.99
C VAL A 101 -5.16 10.59 -2.70
N THR A 102 -5.48 9.84 -3.73
CA THR A 102 -6.33 8.64 -3.65
C THR A 102 -5.60 7.47 -3.02
N ASP A 103 -4.32 7.28 -3.34
CA ASP A 103 -3.44 6.28 -2.74
C ASP A 103 -1.98 6.76 -2.77
N TYR A 104 -1.16 6.16 -1.89
CA TYR A 104 0.27 6.45 -1.76
C TYR A 104 1.06 5.15 -1.75
N ILE A 105 1.91 4.94 -2.76
CA ILE A 105 2.69 3.73 -2.94
C ILE A 105 4.17 4.07 -2.77
N VAL A 106 4.81 3.45 -1.79
CA VAL A 106 6.25 3.63 -1.55
C VAL A 106 7.05 2.68 -2.44
N LYS A 107 8.04 3.21 -3.16
CA LYS A 107 9.00 2.41 -3.94
C LYS A 107 9.85 1.54 -2.98
N PRO A 108 10.23 0.29 -3.32
CA PRO A 108 10.15 -0.33 -4.65
C PRO A 108 8.73 -0.79 -5.00
N LEU A 109 8.32 -0.50 -6.25
CA LEU A 109 7.00 -0.81 -6.75
C LEU A 109 6.86 -2.30 -7.04
N MET A 110 6.00 -3.00 -6.30
CA MET A 110 5.64 -4.39 -6.54
C MET A 110 4.33 -4.45 -7.33
N PHE A 111 4.29 -5.28 -8.39
CA PHE A 111 3.13 -5.35 -9.27
C PHE A 111 1.81 -5.65 -8.53
N ASP A 112 1.82 -6.57 -7.57
CA ASP A 112 0.61 -6.94 -6.83
C ASP A 112 0.05 -5.76 -6.01
N ARG A 113 0.92 -4.96 -5.38
CA ARG A 113 0.50 -3.76 -4.63
C ARG A 113 -0.04 -2.69 -5.59
N PHE A 114 0.63 -2.48 -6.73
CA PHE A 114 0.20 -1.55 -7.76
C PHE A 114 -1.15 -1.95 -8.35
N LYS A 115 -1.31 -3.22 -8.75
CA LYS A 115 -2.56 -3.78 -9.27
C LYS A 115 -3.71 -3.60 -8.28
N THR A 116 -3.47 -3.93 -6.99
CA THR A 116 -4.48 -3.76 -5.93
C THR A 116 -4.94 -2.31 -5.80
N SER A 117 -4.02 -1.35 -5.92
CA SER A 117 -4.33 0.09 -5.89
C SER A 117 -5.24 0.49 -7.04
N LEU A 118 -4.88 0.12 -8.28
CA LEU A 118 -5.67 0.45 -9.47
C LEU A 118 -7.05 -0.22 -9.43
N GLU A 119 -7.14 -1.50 -9.07
CA GLU A 119 -8.43 -2.21 -8.97
C GLU A 119 -9.34 -1.61 -7.90
N SER A 120 -8.76 -1.18 -6.77
CA SER A 120 -9.51 -0.50 -5.70
C SER A 120 -10.04 0.85 -6.17
N TYR A 121 -9.21 1.61 -6.88
CA TYR A 121 -9.60 2.86 -7.52
C TYR A 121 -10.74 2.65 -8.52
N GLN A 122 -10.60 1.70 -9.46
CA GLN A 122 -11.59 1.39 -10.48
C GLN A 122 -12.95 1.01 -9.85
N LYS A 123 -12.94 0.12 -8.85
CA LYS A 123 -14.16 -0.28 -8.13
C LYS A 123 -14.89 0.92 -7.55
N LYS A 124 -14.15 1.85 -6.94
CA LYS A 124 -14.68 3.08 -6.35
C LYS A 124 -15.33 3.98 -7.40
N ILE A 125 -14.63 4.23 -8.53
CA ILE A 125 -15.14 5.06 -9.62
C ILE A 125 -16.40 4.44 -10.24
N VAL A 126 -16.38 3.12 -10.51
CA VAL A 126 -17.56 2.41 -11.05
C VAL A 126 -18.74 2.50 -10.09
N GLN A 127 -18.53 2.37 -8.79
CA GLN A 127 -19.59 2.46 -7.78
C GLN A 127 -20.21 3.87 -7.74
N LEU A 128 -19.38 4.92 -7.82
CA LEU A 128 -19.82 6.32 -7.84
C LEU A 128 -20.55 6.67 -9.13
N LYS A 129 -20.11 6.15 -10.28
CA LYS A 129 -20.78 6.39 -11.59
C LYS A 129 -22.13 5.67 -11.73
N LYS A 130 -22.29 4.49 -11.12
CA LYS A 130 -23.50 3.64 -11.28
C LYS A 130 -24.70 4.10 -10.44
N ASN A 131 -24.47 4.79 -9.34
CA ASN A 131 -25.52 5.09 -8.37
C ASN A 131 -25.69 6.60 -8.21
N ASN A 132 -26.85 7.10 -8.55
CA ASN A 132 -27.24 8.50 -8.27
C ASN A 132 -27.46 8.76 -6.77
N GLN A 133 -27.67 7.69 -5.97
CA GLN A 133 -27.75 7.74 -4.51
C GLN A 133 -27.02 6.51 -3.95
N LEU A 134 -26.25 6.73 -2.90
CA LEU A 134 -25.54 5.67 -2.19
C LEU A 134 -26.26 5.37 -0.87
N SER A 135 -26.33 4.09 -0.48
CA SER A 135 -26.78 3.71 0.85
C SER A 135 -25.76 4.13 1.92
N THR A 136 -26.22 4.22 3.18
CA THR A 136 -25.33 4.55 4.31
C THR A 136 -24.15 3.60 4.40
N GLU A 137 -24.39 2.29 4.22
CA GLU A 137 -23.32 1.29 4.24
C GLU A 137 -22.32 1.47 3.09
N GLN A 138 -22.80 1.86 1.91
CA GLN A 138 -21.92 2.15 0.76
C GLN A 138 -21.06 3.39 1.01
N ILE A 139 -21.64 4.42 1.63
CA ILE A 139 -20.91 5.64 2.04
C ILE A 139 -19.85 5.28 3.07
N GLU A 140 -20.20 4.57 4.13
CA GLU A 140 -19.26 4.13 5.18
C GLU A 140 -18.13 3.28 4.59
N HIS A 141 -18.46 2.36 3.68
CA HIS A 141 -17.46 1.54 2.99
C HIS A 141 -16.49 2.38 2.14
N LEU A 142 -16.98 3.37 1.38
CA LEU A 142 -16.16 4.27 0.59
C LEU A 142 -15.25 5.15 1.46
N TRP A 143 -15.74 5.61 2.61
CA TRP A 143 -14.95 6.40 3.55
C TRP A 143 -13.95 5.56 4.36
N SER A 144 -14.31 4.33 4.74
CA SER A 144 -13.39 3.42 5.43
C SER A 144 -12.22 2.97 4.55
N GLN A 145 -12.44 2.96 3.23
CA GLN A 145 -11.35 2.73 2.27
C GLN A 145 -10.44 3.96 2.04
N ARG A 146 -10.90 5.17 2.42
CA ARG A 146 -10.05 6.39 2.45
C ARG A 146 -9.07 6.41 3.64
N GLY A 147 -9.43 5.78 4.75
CA GLY A 147 -8.46 5.39 5.77
C GLY A 147 -7.62 4.28 5.16
N VAL A 148 -6.44 4.66 4.71
CA VAL A 148 -5.35 3.82 4.26
C VAL A 148 -5.53 2.39 4.80
N LYS A 149 -6.12 1.48 4.01
CA LYS A 149 -5.61 0.15 3.93
C LYS A 149 -4.31 0.21 3.09
N GLY A 150 -3.41 1.09 3.47
CA GLY A 150 -2.02 0.70 3.43
C GLY A 150 -2.08 -0.63 4.19
N ASN A 151 -1.69 -1.74 3.58
CA ASN A 151 -1.05 -2.76 4.38
C ASN A 151 -0.36 -1.97 5.46
N GLU A 152 -0.74 -2.18 6.74
CA GLU A 152 0.12 -1.74 7.80
C GLU A 152 1.53 -2.13 7.33
N ILE A 153 2.21 -1.21 6.66
CA ILE A 153 3.61 -1.10 6.85
C ILE A 153 3.57 -0.61 8.30
N GLU A 154 3.33 -1.58 9.20
CA GLU A 154 3.86 -1.51 10.52
C GLU A 154 5.25 -1.01 10.25
N TYR A 155 5.54 0.24 10.58
CA TYR A 155 6.90 0.72 10.70
C TYR A 155 7.51 -0.28 11.67
N ALA A 156 8.04 -1.35 11.07
CA ALA A 156 8.65 -2.39 11.84
C ALA A 156 9.80 -1.72 12.57
N PRO A 157 9.82 -1.72 13.91
CA PRO A 157 10.87 -1.05 14.66
C PRO A 157 12.22 -1.49 14.12
N LYS A 158 13.26 -0.65 14.25
CA LYS A 158 14.62 -1.01 13.84
C LYS A 158 14.92 -2.46 14.26
N GLY A 159 15.17 -3.33 13.27
CA GLY A 159 15.46 -4.74 13.50
C GLY A 159 14.34 -5.73 13.14
N ILE A 160 13.18 -5.28 12.65
CA ILE A 160 12.12 -6.13 12.09
C ILE A 160 12.11 -5.95 10.56
N ASP A 161 12.59 -6.95 9.83
CA ASP A 161 12.55 -6.96 8.37
C ASP A 161 11.15 -7.37 7.87
N PRO A 162 10.52 -6.60 6.96
CA PRO A 162 9.15 -6.87 6.48
C PRO A 162 8.98 -8.23 5.79
N LEU A 163 9.99 -8.70 5.04
CA LEU A 163 9.92 -9.99 4.36
C LEU A 163 9.93 -11.16 5.35
N THR A 164 10.78 -11.06 6.37
CA THR A 164 10.84 -12.05 7.46
C THR A 164 9.55 -12.03 8.28
N LEU A 165 8.98 -10.84 8.55
CA LEU A 165 7.71 -10.69 9.24
C LEU A 165 6.55 -11.34 8.47
N ALA A 166 6.50 -11.15 7.15
CA ALA A 166 5.49 -11.77 6.29
C ALA A 166 5.57 -13.31 6.32
N LYS A 167 6.79 -13.88 6.27
CA LYS A 167 6.99 -15.32 6.41
C LYS A 167 6.51 -15.84 7.76
N ILE A 168 6.85 -15.15 8.86
CA ILE A 168 6.43 -15.51 10.21
C ILE A 168 4.90 -15.44 10.34
N LYS A 169 4.25 -14.36 9.87
CA LYS A 169 2.79 -14.24 9.86
C LYS A 169 2.14 -15.40 9.11
N LYS A 170 2.67 -15.79 7.95
CA LYS A 170 2.16 -16.93 7.15
C LYS A 170 2.23 -18.24 7.93
N HIS A 171 3.34 -18.52 8.61
CA HIS A 171 3.47 -19.73 9.42
C HIS A 171 2.59 -19.70 10.68
N MET A 172 2.39 -18.51 11.28
CA MET A 172 1.47 -18.38 12.42
C MET A 172 0.03 -18.76 12.07
N LEU A 173 -0.42 -18.53 10.80
CA LEU A 173 -1.76 -18.95 10.35
C LEU A 173 -1.95 -20.47 10.29
N THR A 174 -0.88 -21.25 10.29
CA THR A 174 -0.92 -22.73 10.27
C THR A 174 -0.71 -23.34 11.65
N VAL A 175 -0.59 -22.51 12.69
CA VAL A 175 -0.41 -22.96 14.09
C VAL A 175 -1.74 -23.51 14.61
N ASN A 176 -1.70 -24.73 15.15
CA ASN A 176 -2.84 -25.41 15.77
C ASN A 176 -3.05 -24.96 17.24
N GLU A 177 -4.02 -25.58 17.91
CA GLU A 177 -4.36 -25.31 19.31
C GLU A 177 -3.22 -25.59 20.30
N GLU A 178 -2.18 -26.32 19.91
CA GLU A 178 -1.02 -26.58 20.78
C GLU A 178 -0.04 -25.39 20.82
N GLY A 179 -0.21 -24.40 19.96
CA GLY A 179 0.68 -23.24 19.84
C GLY A 179 2.04 -23.60 19.25
N ILE A 180 2.89 -22.61 19.07
CA ILE A 180 4.25 -22.77 18.51
C ILE A 180 5.30 -22.16 19.45
N THR A 181 6.47 -22.81 19.57
CA THR A 181 7.62 -22.23 20.27
C THR A 181 8.48 -21.39 19.33
N ALA A 182 9.26 -20.45 19.89
CA ALA A 182 10.21 -19.67 19.08
C ALA A 182 11.28 -20.56 18.40
N GLU A 183 11.58 -21.73 18.94
CA GLU A 183 12.52 -22.68 18.40
C GLU A 183 11.98 -23.36 17.15
N VAL A 184 10.76 -23.90 17.23
CA VAL A 184 10.08 -24.54 16.08
C VAL A 184 9.87 -23.52 14.97
N LEU A 185 9.37 -22.33 15.28
CA LEU A 185 9.17 -21.26 14.30
C LEU A 185 10.48 -20.83 13.63
N SER A 186 11.59 -20.76 14.40
CA SER A 186 12.90 -20.41 13.85
C SER A 186 13.37 -21.39 12.77
N THR A 187 13.15 -22.68 12.99
CA THR A 187 13.48 -23.74 12.03
C THR A 187 12.60 -23.65 10.78
N MET A 188 11.29 -23.42 10.94
CA MET A 188 10.34 -23.32 9.81
C MET A 188 10.61 -22.11 8.90
N VAL A 189 11.05 -21.00 9.48
CA VAL A 189 11.27 -19.73 8.75
C VAL A 189 12.70 -19.59 8.26
N GLY A 190 13.66 -20.37 8.81
CA GLY A 190 15.07 -20.29 8.49
C GLY A 190 15.78 -19.07 9.12
N VAL A 191 15.40 -18.72 10.36
CA VAL A 191 16.01 -17.62 11.14
C VAL A 191 16.57 -18.13 12.47
N SER A 192 17.33 -17.30 13.19
CA SER A 192 17.76 -17.68 14.55
C SER A 192 16.59 -17.68 15.55
N ARG A 193 16.68 -18.49 16.61
CA ARG A 193 15.69 -18.53 17.70
C ARG A 193 15.47 -17.14 18.35
N SER A 194 16.54 -16.37 18.51
CA SER A 194 16.46 -15.00 19.04
C SER A 194 15.72 -14.06 18.07
N THR A 195 15.93 -14.23 16.77
CA THR A 195 15.18 -13.52 15.74
C THR A 195 13.70 -13.90 15.78
N ALA A 196 13.36 -15.20 15.73
CA ALA A 196 11.98 -15.66 15.81
C ALA A 196 11.26 -15.10 17.06
N ARG A 197 11.92 -15.15 18.22
CA ARG A 197 11.38 -14.60 19.47
C ARG A 197 11.11 -13.10 19.38
N ARG A 198 12.03 -12.31 18.80
CA ARG A 198 11.85 -10.85 18.63
C ARG A 198 10.63 -10.52 17.79
N TYR A 199 10.38 -11.27 16.72
CA TYR A 199 9.21 -11.08 15.87
C TYR A 199 7.90 -11.52 16.55
N LEU A 200 7.93 -12.59 17.34
CA LEU A 200 6.76 -13.02 18.13
C LEU A 200 6.40 -11.99 19.21
N GLU A 201 7.38 -11.42 19.91
CA GLU A 201 7.15 -10.33 20.88
C GLU A 201 6.58 -9.08 20.18
N TYR A 202 7.06 -8.78 18.99
CA TYR A 202 6.50 -7.72 18.16
C TYR A 202 5.02 -7.99 17.79
N LEU A 203 4.67 -9.22 17.41
CA LEU A 203 3.28 -9.60 17.13
C LEU A 203 2.39 -9.57 18.38
N ILE A 204 2.96 -9.84 19.57
CA ILE A 204 2.26 -9.67 20.85
C ILE A 204 1.94 -8.20 21.11
N SER A 205 2.90 -7.30 20.91
CA SER A 205 2.68 -5.85 21.09
C SER A 205 1.57 -5.32 20.17
N GLY A 206 1.43 -5.91 18.95
CA GLY A 206 0.34 -5.65 18.02
C GLY A 206 -0.97 -6.41 18.30
N LYS A 207 -1.08 -7.11 19.43
CA LYS A 207 -2.27 -7.92 19.81
C LYS A 207 -2.70 -8.97 18.77
N LYS A 208 -1.79 -9.40 17.90
CA LYS A 208 -2.05 -10.43 16.87
C LYS A 208 -1.72 -11.84 17.35
N VAL A 209 -0.87 -11.93 18.37
CA VAL A 209 -0.41 -13.17 19.01
C VAL A 209 -0.46 -12.98 20.51
N HIS A 210 -0.79 -14.03 21.25
CA HIS A 210 -0.59 -14.08 22.70
C HIS A 210 0.36 -15.22 23.06
N ALA A 211 0.96 -15.15 24.23
CA ALA A 211 1.90 -16.16 24.71
C ALA A 211 1.44 -16.76 26.02
N GLU A 212 1.58 -18.09 26.14
CA GLU A 212 1.29 -18.84 27.36
C GLU A 212 2.51 -19.64 27.80
N LEU A 213 2.61 -19.92 29.08
CA LEU A 213 3.59 -20.83 29.65
C LEU A 213 2.97 -22.23 29.79
N THR A 214 3.51 -23.17 29.04
CA THR A 214 3.08 -24.57 29.11
C THR A 214 4.04 -25.34 30.00
N TYR A 215 3.52 -26.00 31.02
CA TYR A 215 4.28 -26.81 31.95
C TYR A 215 4.25 -28.27 31.49
N GLY A 216 5.40 -28.84 31.15
CA GLY A 216 5.54 -30.26 30.91
C GLY A 216 5.61 -31.06 32.18
N SER A 217 5.55 -32.42 32.11
CA SER A 217 5.69 -33.32 33.27
C SER A 217 7.06 -33.26 33.94
N VAL A 218 8.11 -32.85 33.21
CA VAL A 218 9.49 -32.66 33.71
C VAL A 218 10.14 -31.56 32.85
N GLY A 219 10.83 -30.57 33.48
CA GLY A 219 11.62 -29.54 32.83
C GLY A 219 11.17 -28.12 33.11
N ARG A 220 11.83 -27.14 32.45
CA ARG A 220 11.44 -25.72 32.50
C ARG A 220 10.19 -25.48 31.67
N PRO A 221 9.28 -24.58 32.13
CA PRO A 221 8.10 -24.24 31.34
C PRO A 221 8.50 -23.69 29.95
N GLU A 222 7.80 -24.13 28.93
CA GLU A 222 7.96 -23.64 27.56
C GLU A 222 7.01 -22.47 27.28
N ARG A 223 7.52 -21.42 26.64
CA ARG A 223 6.69 -20.31 26.19
C ARG A 223 6.17 -20.62 24.78
N ARG A 224 4.86 -20.79 24.65
CA ARG A 224 4.14 -21.05 23.42
C ARG A 224 3.33 -19.83 22.97
N TYR A 225 3.21 -19.68 21.68
CA TYR A 225 2.60 -18.52 21.02
C TYR A 225 1.42 -18.98 20.20
N PHE A 226 0.30 -18.25 20.30
CA PHE A 226 -0.98 -18.56 19.68
C PHE A 226 -1.47 -17.33 18.93
N LEU A 227 -2.22 -17.54 17.82
CA LEU A 227 -2.96 -16.46 17.17
C LEU A 227 -4.11 -16.01 18.09
N VAL A 228 -4.35 -14.71 18.11
CA VAL A 228 -5.57 -14.15 18.71
C VAL A 228 -6.70 -14.40 17.73
N SER A 229 -7.68 -15.24 18.12
CA SER A 229 -8.92 -15.42 17.34
C SER A 229 -9.69 -14.11 17.30
N SER A 230 -10.09 -13.70 16.09
CA SER A 230 -10.96 -12.53 15.87
C SER A 230 -12.37 -12.80 16.34
#